data_ba9aa923e80da9a4782b3612a6a8cdc2
#
_entry.id   ba9aa923e80da9a4782b3612a6a8cdc2
#
_cell.length_a   1.000
_cell.length_b   1.000
_cell.length_c   1.000
_cell.angle_alpha   90.00
_cell.angle_beta   90.00
_cell.angle_gamma   90.00
#
_symmetry.space_group_name_H-M   'P 1'
#
loop_
_entity.id
_entity.type
_entity.pdbx_description
1 polymer ?
#
loop_
_entity_poly.entity_id
_entity_poly.type
_entity_poly.pdbx_seq_one_letter_code
_entity_poly.pdbx_strand_id
1 'polypeptide(L)'
;VSLRPLGLRLIVFDWENWWAVEDTSGPRQDLDYVKCVTDHYRAFWECGLDVDFVSMDDDFSGYRLLAAPLNYMYKKGYSEKVRAFVEAGGTYVTTYFSGIVNETDLCFIGRHPLEDVLGVVSEEMDAPSKEFENCFDYNGKEYPAYTMCDIVHAKAKTEIYSVYKKDFYKGCPVVTENAYGSGRAYYLSAESDQRFLSAFYKDVFIKAGLLKEASSADRILKRLPHGVTAAKREDETGRKGLVFVMNFNDRQVRLEGIGKQIDAESGEVYENVLEMAPFSCTILKLK
;
A
#
# COMPACT_ATOMS: atom_id res chain seq x y z
N VAL A 1 25.05 -6.04 -17.31
CA VAL A 1 24.57 -6.49 -15.98
C VAL A 1 23.13 -6.04 -15.89
N SER A 2 22.20 -6.97 -15.82
CA SER A 2 20.77 -6.65 -15.61
C SER A 2 20.62 -6.24 -14.14
N LEU A 3 20.29 -4.98 -13.89
CA LEU A 3 19.90 -4.50 -12.57
C LEU A 3 18.41 -4.78 -12.41
N ARG A 4 18.03 -5.62 -11.46
CA ARG A 4 16.61 -5.89 -11.16
C ARG A 4 16.11 -4.96 -10.05
N PRO A 5 14.85 -4.50 -10.11
CA PRO A 5 14.21 -3.92 -8.94
C PRO A 5 14.14 -4.99 -7.85
N LEU A 6 14.37 -4.59 -6.61
CA LEU A 6 14.13 -5.45 -5.43
C LEU A 6 12.64 -5.48 -5.09
N GLY A 7 11.79 -5.67 -6.11
CA GLY A 7 10.34 -5.68 -5.98
C GLY A 7 9.88 -6.84 -5.08
N LEU A 8 9.70 -6.55 -3.79
CA LEU A 8 9.10 -7.48 -2.83
C LEU A 8 7.64 -7.10 -2.53
N ARG A 9 7.07 -6.16 -3.30
CA ARG A 9 5.77 -5.54 -3.03
C ARG A 9 4.98 -5.40 -4.31
N LEU A 10 3.70 -5.71 -4.20
CA LEU A 10 2.74 -5.63 -5.29
C LEU A 10 1.58 -4.71 -4.92
N ILE A 11 1.07 -4.00 -5.91
CA ILE A 11 -0.26 -3.41 -5.87
C ILE A 11 -1.07 -4.01 -7.01
N VAL A 12 -2.26 -4.50 -6.68
CA VAL A 12 -3.21 -4.98 -7.69
C VAL A 12 -3.78 -3.79 -8.44
N PHE A 13 -3.63 -3.81 -9.75
CA PHE A 13 -4.34 -2.95 -10.67
C PHE A 13 -4.92 -3.81 -11.79
N ASP A 14 -6.23 -3.92 -11.81
CA ASP A 14 -6.93 -4.79 -12.75
C ASP A 14 -7.97 -4.01 -13.55
N TRP A 15 -7.89 -4.10 -14.88
CA TRP A 15 -8.75 -3.35 -15.80
C TRP A 15 -10.22 -3.72 -15.68
N GLU A 16 -10.51 -5.00 -15.51
CA GLU A 16 -11.90 -5.45 -15.37
C GLU A 16 -12.49 -5.03 -14.03
N ASN A 17 -11.70 -5.06 -12.97
CA ASN A 17 -12.10 -4.48 -11.68
C ASN A 17 -12.35 -2.97 -11.80
N TRP A 18 -11.50 -2.24 -12.54
CA TRP A 18 -11.70 -0.82 -12.78
C TRP A 18 -13.03 -0.55 -13.48
N TRP A 19 -13.28 -1.25 -14.59
CA TRP A 19 -14.53 -1.09 -15.32
C TRP A 19 -15.74 -1.46 -14.47
N ALA A 20 -15.68 -2.54 -13.68
CA ALA A 20 -16.75 -2.94 -12.81
C ALA A 20 -17.04 -1.91 -11.71
N VAL A 21 -16.01 -1.27 -11.13
CA VAL A 21 -16.18 -0.19 -10.14
C VAL A 21 -16.85 1.04 -10.77
N GLU A 22 -16.44 1.42 -11.98
CA GLU A 22 -17.02 2.60 -12.67
C GLU A 22 -18.45 2.35 -13.18
N ASP A 23 -18.77 1.11 -13.58
CA ASP A 23 -20.11 0.75 -14.13
C ASP A 23 -21.10 0.38 -13.03
N THR A 24 -20.63 0.12 -11.80
CA THR A 24 -21.53 -0.26 -10.71
C THR A 24 -22.46 0.89 -10.33
N SER A 25 -23.75 0.57 -10.20
CA SER A 25 -24.74 1.47 -9.61
C SER A 25 -24.82 1.35 -8.09
N GLY A 26 -23.85 0.69 -7.45
CA GLY A 26 -23.77 0.36 -6.03
C GLY A 26 -24.08 1.51 -5.07
N PRO A 27 -23.61 1.49 -3.82
CA PRO A 27 -23.99 2.51 -2.85
C PRO A 27 -23.53 3.92 -3.24
N ARG A 28 -22.55 4.03 -4.16
CA ARG A 28 -22.05 5.30 -4.71
C ARG A 28 -21.65 5.15 -6.18
N GLN A 29 -21.82 6.23 -6.94
CA GLN A 29 -21.41 6.33 -8.34
C GLN A 29 -20.10 7.13 -8.54
N ASP A 30 -19.55 7.69 -7.48
CA ASP A 30 -18.33 8.51 -7.49
C ASP A 30 -17.12 7.79 -6.90
N LEU A 31 -17.14 6.46 -6.91
CA LEU A 31 -15.97 5.65 -6.56
C LEU A 31 -14.91 5.78 -7.66
N ASP A 32 -13.70 6.16 -7.28
CA ASP A 32 -12.57 6.34 -8.19
C ASP A 32 -11.48 5.30 -7.87
N TYR A 33 -11.50 4.20 -8.63
CA TYR A 33 -10.54 3.11 -8.46
C TYR A 33 -9.10 3.56 -8.70
N VAL A 34 -8.87 4.35 -9.76
CA VAL A 34 -7.52 4.81 -10.10
C VAL A 34 -6.96 5.72 -9.03
N LYS A 35 -7.79 6.64 -8.51
CA LYS A 35 -7.41 7.49 -7.38
C LYS A 35 -7.10 6.65 -6.14
N CYS A 36 -7.95 5.69 -5.79
CA CYS A 36 -7.74 4.82 -4.65
C CYS A 36 -6.40 4.07 -4.75
N VAL A 37 -6.12 3.42 -5.89
CA VAL A 37 -4.84 2.74 -6.14
C VAL A 37 -3.66 3.71 -6.07
N THR A 38 -3.80 4.91 -6.64
CA THR A 38 -2.74 5.93 -6.64
C THR A 38 -2.45 6.45 -5.23
N ASP A 39 -3.46 6.62 -4.39
CA ASP A 39 -3.28 7.06 -3.00
C ASP A 39 -2.56 5.98 -2.17
N HIS A 40 -2.89 4.71 -2.38
CA HIS A 40 -2.15 3.60 -1.79
C HIS A 40 -0.70 3.54 -2.31
N TYR A 41 -0.49 3.66 -3.63
CA TYR A 41 0.85 3.73 -4.23
C TYR A 41 1.70 4.86 -3.64
N ARG A 42 1.11 6.04 -3.40
CA ARG A 42 1.81 7.18 -2.81
C ARG A 42 2.43 6.85 -1.47
N ALA A 43 1.78 6.04 -0.63
CA ALA A 43 2.34 5.64 0.66
C ALA A 43 3.61 4.77 0.50
N PHE A 44 3.69 3.93 -0.54
CA PHE A 44 4.92 3.19 -0.86
C PHE A 44 6.01 4.13 -1.34
N TRP A 45 5.66 5.03 -2.25
CA TRP A 45 6.57 6.01 -2.82
C TRP A 45 7.17 6.94 -1.74
N GLU A 46 6.36 7.43 -0.80
CA GLU A 46 6.81 8.24 0.33
C GLU A 46 7.78 7.50 1.27
N CYS A 47 7.68 6.19 1.33
CA CYS A 47 8.62 5.33 2.06
C CYS A 47 9.87 4.97 1.23
N GLY A 48 10.00 5.44 -0.01
CA GLY A 48 11.09 5.09 -0.92
C GLY A 48 11.12 3.62 -1.30
N LEU A 49 9.95 2.97 -1.36
CA LEU A 49 9.81 1.56 -1.67
C LEU A 49 9.34 1.38 -3.11
N ASP A 50 10.11 0.61 -3.89
CA ASP A 50 9.67 0.16 -5.20
C ASP A 50 8.49 -0.81 -5.07
N VAL A 51 7.54 -0.71 -6.00
CA VAL A 51 6.36 -1.57 -6.07
C VAL A 51 6.07 -1.91 -7.53
N ASP A 52 5.69 -3.15 -7.78
CA ASP A 52 5.23 -3.61 -9.09
C ASP A 52 3.70 -3.61 -9.11
N PHE A 53 3.12 -3.26 -10.27
CA PHE A 53 1.69 -3.40 -10.49
C PHE A 53 1.41 -4.73 -11.16
N VAL A 54 0.38 -5.42 -10.68
CA VAL A 54 -0.03 -6.76 -11.17
C VAL A 54 -1.53 -6.83 -11.35
N SER A 55 -1.96 -7.66 -12.28
CA SER A 55 -3.36 -8.04 -12.40
C SER A 55 -3.68 -9.18 -11.42
N MET A 56 -4.96 -9.44 -11.20
CA MET A 56 -5.39 -10.60 -10.41
C MET A 56 -5.00 -11.95 -11.03
N ASP A 57 -4.69 -11.98 -12.33
CA ASP A 57 -4.29 -13.20 -13.04
C ASP A 57 -2.80 -13.53 -12.90
N ASP A 58 -1.97 -12.56 -12.49
CA ASP A 58 -0.54 -12.71 -12.37
C ASP A 58 -0.12 -13.61 -11.20
N ASP A 59 1.15 -14.00 -11.16
CA ASP A 59 1.76 -14.77 -10.08
C ASP A 59 2.27 -13.84 -8.99
N PHE A 60 1.93 -14.12 -7.73
CA PHE A 60 2.37 -13.39 -6.55
C PHE A 60 3.56 -14.04 -5.85
N SER A 61 4.05 -15.17 -6.37
CA SER A 61 5.17 -15.89 -5.76
C SER A 61 6.45 -15.05 -5.74
N GLY A 62 7.23 -15.15 -4.68
CA GLY A 62 8.46 -14.38 -4.50
C GLY A 62 8.27 -12.95 -3.94
N TYR A 63 7.04 -12.47 -3.84
CA TYR A 63 6.73 -11.20 -3.19
C TYR A 63 6.42 -11.38 -1.70
N ARG A 64 6.44 -10.30 -0.95
CA ARG A 64 6.22 -10.33 0.51
C ARG A 64 5.01 -9.52 0.94
N LEU A 65 4.57 -8.58 0.11
CA LEU A 65 3.41 -7.76 0.36
C LEU A 65 2.59 -7.60 -0.92
N LEU A 66 1.30 -7.80 -0.80
CA LEU A 66 0.28 -7.59 -1.82
C LEU A 66 -0.78 -6.63 -1.28
N ALA A 67 -0.89 -5.45 -1.88
CA ALA A 67 -1.96 -4.50 -1.61
C ALA A 67 -3.00 -4.56 -2.74
N ALA A 68 -4.27 -4.69 -2.39
CA ALA A 68 -5.39 -4.77 -3.32
C ALA A 68 -6.50 -3.79 -2.88
N PRO A 69 -6.29 -2.47 -3.05
CA PRO A 69 -7.27 -1.48 -2.65
C PRO A 69 -8.48 -1.50 -3.58
N LEU A 70 -9.68 -1.33 -3.01
CA LEU A 70 -10.96 -1.25 -3.73
C LEU A 70 -11.10 -2.38 -4.78
N ASN A 71 -10.77 -3.60 -4.36
CA ASN A 71 -10.76 -4.78 -5.22
C ASN A 71 -12.16 -5.40 -5.29
N TYR A 72 -13.12 -4.67 -5.85
CA TYR A 72 -14.56 -4.96 -5.90
C TYR A 72 -14.86 -6.32 -6.52
N MET A 73 -14.24 -6.59 -7.67
CA MET A 73 -14.38 -7.85 -8.39
C MET A 73 -13.27 -8.83 -7.98
N TYR A 74 -13.60 -10.09 -7.74
CA TYR A 74 -12.63 -11.17 -7.61
C TYR A 74 -12.74 -12.11 -8.81
N LYS A 75 -11.68 -12.19 -9.61
CA LYS A 75 -11.58 -13.13 -10.71
C LYS A 75 -11.45 -14.57 -10.21
N LYS A 76 -11.82 -15.50 -11.07
CA LYS A 76 -11.72 -16.94 -10.78
C LYS A 76 -10.29 -17.32 -10.38
N GLY A 77 -10.15 -17.99 -9.24
CA GLY A 77 -8.85 -18.43 -8.70
C GLY A 77 -8.07 -17.35 -7.94
N TYR A 78 -8.51 -16.09 -7.93
CA TYR A 78 -7.82 -15.02 -7.21
C TYR A 78 -7.81 -15.27 -5.68
N SER A 79 -8.95 -15.65 -5.11
CA SER A 79 -9.04 -15.92 -3.67
C SER A 79 -8.11 -17.06 -3.23
N GLU A 80 -7.97 -18.10 -4.03
CA GLU A 80 -7.06 -19.22 -3.79
C GLU A 80 -5.60 -18.79 -3.84
N LYS A 81 -5.22 -17.93 -4.80
CA LYS A 81 -3.87 -17.37 -4.89
C LYS A 81 -3.54 -16.50 -3.68
N VAL A 82 -4.46 -15.61 -3.26
CA VAL A 82 -4.28 -14.77 -2.06
C VAL A 82 -4.14 -15.65 -0.82
N ARG A 83 -4.99 -16.68 -0.67
CA ARG A 83 -4.93 -17.61 0.46
C ARG A 83 -3.58 -18.30 0.53
N ALA A 84 -3.11 -18.86 -0.58
CA ALA A 84 -1.81 -19.52 -0.66
C ALA A 84 -0.65 -18.55 -0.38
N PHE A 85 -0.73 -17.30 -0.89
CA PHE A 85 0.26 -16.26 -0.65
C PHE A 85 0.38 -15.91 0.84
N VAL A 86 -0.75 -15.70 1.53
CA VAL A 86 -0.75 -15.35 2.96
C VAL A 86 -0.32 -16.57 3.79
N GLU A 87 -0.81 -17.75 3.48
CA GLU A 87 -0.43 -18.99 4.19
C GLU A 87 1.09 -19.25 4.14
N ALA A 88 1.73 -18.93 3.02
CA ALA A 88 3.18 -19.02 2.83
C ALA A 88 4.00 -17.92 3.53
N GLY A 89 3.37 -16.96 4.20
CA GLY A 89 4.05 -15.88 4.95
C GLY A 89 3.93 -14.49 4.32
N GLY A 90 3.15 -14.34 3.27
CA GLY A 90 2.88 -13.05 2.65
C GLY A 90 2.02 -12.13 3.53
N THR A 91 2.16 -10.83 3.31
CA THR A 91 1.32 -9.81 3.92
C THR A 91 0.32 -9.30 2.88
N TYR A 92 -0.96 -9.46 3.14
CA TYR A 92 -2.05 -8.99 2.27
C TYR A 92 -2.74 -7.78 2.88
N VAL A 93 -3.03 -6.78 2.07
CA VAL A 93 -3.80 -5.58 2.48
C VAL A 93 -4.92 -5.39 1.47
N THR A 94 -6.16 -5.33 1.95
CA THR A 94 -7.30 -4.94 1.12
C THR A 94 -8.19 -3.96 1.86
N THR A 95 -9.15 -3.37 1.16
CA THR A 95 -9.94 -2.28 1.71
C THR A 95 -11.44 -2.56 1.59
N TYR A 96 -12.22 -1.61 2.05
CA TYR A 96 -13.66 -1.53 1.88
C TYR A 96 -14.07 -1.89 0.44
N PHE A 97 -15.31 -2.32 0.29
CA PHE A 97 -15.93 -2.65 -1.00
C PHE A 97 -15.14 -3.65 -1.84
N SER A 98 -14.38 -4.56 -1.20
CA SER A 98 -13.60 -5.60 -1.88
C SER A 98 -14.30 -6.94 -1.83
N GLY A 99 -14.18 -7.76 -2.91
CA GLY A 99 -14.73 -9.11 -2.98
C GLY A 99 -16.26 -9.18 -2.98
N ILE A 100 -16.90 -8.22 -3.61
CA ILE A 100 -18.37 -8.14 -3.70
C ILE A 100 -18.90 -9.00 -4.83
N VAL A 101 -18.23 -8.97 -6.00
CA VAL A 101 -18.66 -9.70 -7.20
C VAL A 101 -17.59 -10.62 -7.76
N ASN A 102 -18.00 -11.59 -8.54
CA ASN A 102 -17.12 -12.46 -9.33
C ASN A 102 -16.79 -11.84 -10.70
N GLU A 103 -16.04 -12.55 -11.53
CA GLU A 103 -15.63 -12.13 -12.89
C GLU A 103 -16.77 -11.90 -13.89
N THR A 104 -18.00 -12.23 -13.53
CA THR A 104 -19.20 -11.98 -14.35
C THR A 104 -20.10 -10.89 -13.74
N ASP A 105 -19.55 -10.12 -12.78
CA ASP A 105 -20.24 -9.05 -12.04
C ASP A 105 -21.48 -9.54 -11.25
N LEU A 106 -21.46 -10.81 -10.83
CA LEU A 106 -22.47 -11.37 -9.95
C LEU A 106 -21.98 -11.39 -8.51
N CYS A 107 -22.81 -10.88 -7.60
CA CYS A 107 -22.49 -10.88 -6.17
C CYS A 107 -22.22 -12.31 -5.66
N PHE A 108 -21.21 -12.44 -4.81
CA PHE A 108 -20.99 -13.67 -4.06
C PHE A 108 -22.17 -13.91 -3.11
N ILE A 109 -22.73 -15.13 -3.15
CA ILE A 109 -23.83 -15.52 -2.26
C ILE A 109 -23.25 -16.10 -0.98
N GLY A 110 -23.62 -15.52 0.15
CA GLY A 110 -23.22 -16.00 1.48
C GLY A 110 -22.00 -15.30 2.00
N ARG A 111 -20.86 -16.02 2.16
CA ARG A 111 -19.67 -15.46 2.82
C ARG A 111 -18.73 -14.78 1.84
N HIS A 112 -18.06 -13.75 2.32
CA HIS A 112 -16.95 -13.13 1.58
C HIS A 112 -15.87 -14.17 1.23
N PRO A 113 -15.36 -14.21 -0.01
CA PRO A 113 -14.42 -15.26 -0.47
C PRO A 113 -13.14 -15.38 0.35
N LEU A 114 -12.68 -14.32 1.01
CA LEU A 114 -11.49 -14.27 1.86
C LEU A 114 -11.81 -14.02 3.35
N GLU A 115 -13.04 -14.30 3.78
CA GLU A 115 -13.47 -14.12 5.19
C GLU A 115 -12.57 -14.83 6.20
N ASP A 116 -12.03 -16.00 5.84
CA ASP A 116 -11.10 -16.78 6.65
C ASP A 116 -9.72 -16.13 6.75
N VAL A 117 -9.22 -15.58 5.65
CA VAL A 117 -7.92 -14.89 5.56
C VAL A 117 -7.97 -13.55 6.26
N LEU A 118 -9.02 -12.75 5.99
CA LEU A 118 -9.19 -11.40 6.55
C LEU A 118 -9.61 -11.42 8.02
N GLY A 119 -10.22 -12.51 8.48
CA GLY A 119 -10.70 -12.63 9.86
C GLY A 119 -11.86 -11.70 10.20
N VAL A 120 -12.56 -11.16 9.21
CA VAL A 120 -13.72 -10.29 9.37
C VAL A 120 -14.93 -10.82 8.62
N VAL A 121 -16.11 -10.52 9.13
CA VAL A 121 -17.40 -10.74 8.47
C VAL A 121 -17.93 -9.37 8.11
N SER A 122 -18.16 -9.11 6.82
CA SER A 122 -18.84 -7.89 6.37
C SER A 122 -20.35 -8.09 6.53
N GLU A 123 -20.99 -7.17 7.21
CA GLU A 123 -22.44 -7.20 7.45
C GLU A 123 -23.18 -6.24 6.50
N GLU A 124 -22.67 -5.02 6.37
CA GLU A 124 -23.31 -3.94 5.64
C GLU A 124 -22.27 -2.95 5.14
N MET A 125 -22.66 -2.07 4.21
CA MET A 125 -21.86 -0.98 3.70
C MET A 125 -22.63 0.32 3.85
N ASP A 126 -21.99 1.34 4.42
CA ASP A 126 -22.50 2.70 4.49
C ASP A 126 -21.73 3.60 3.51
N ALA A 127 -22.45 4.51 2.88
CA ALA A 127 -21.89 5.52 1.99
C ALA A 127 -22.20 6.92 2.53
N PRO A 128 -21.47 7.37 3.56
CA PRO A 128 -21.78 8.62 4.25
C PRO A 128 -21.70 9.80 3.29
N SER A 129 -22.63 10.75 3.43
CA SER A 129 -22.57 12.00 2.70
C SER A 129 -21.44 12.87 3.26
N LYS A 130 -20.97 13.83 2.46
CA LYS A 130 -19.87 14.75 2.86
C LYS A 130 -20.17 15.54 4.15
N GLU A 131 -21.45 15.65 4.55
CA GLU A 131 -21.87 16.36 5.76
C GLU A 131 -21.82 15.47 7.01
N PHE A 132 -21.76 14.15 6.85
CA PHE A 132 -21.84 13.15 7.93
C PHE A 132 -20.65 12.19 7.94
N GLU A 133 -19.46 12.70 7.66
CA GLU A 133 -18.23 11.90 7.72
C GLU A 133 -18.00 11.32 9.12
N ASN A 134 -17.63 10.05 9.16
CA ASN A 134 -17.20 9.38 10.37
C ASN A 134 -15.72 9.67 10.64
N CYS A 135 -15.17 9.15 11.72
CA CYS A 135 -13.75 9.23 12.04
C CYS A 135 -13.33 8.06 12.92
N PHE A 136 -12.02 7.86 13.03
CA PHE A 136 -11.42 6.84 13.88
C PHE A 136 -10.05 7.30 14.37
N ASP A 137 -9.56 6.68 15.45
CA ASP A 137 -8.21 6.92 15.95
C ASP A 137 -7.26 5.81 15.48
N TYR A 138 -6.07 6.19 15.02
CA TYR A 138 -4.98 5.29 14.73
C TYR A 138 -3.67 5.86 15.28
N ASN A 139 -2.94 5.10 16.10
CA ASN A 139 -1.70 5.54 16.77
C ASN A 139 -1.85 6.89 17.50
N GLY A 140 -2.99 7.10 18.18
CA GLY A 140 -3.26 8.31 18.97
C GLY A 140 -3.56 9.57 18.14
N LYS A 141 -3.82 9.43 16.85
CA LYS A 141 -4.26 10.52 15.96
C LYS A 141 -5.61 10.19 15.38
N GLU A 142 -6.45 11.21 15.21
CA GLU A 142 -7.75 11.09 14.57
C GLU A 142 -7.63 11.26 13.05
N TYR A 143 -8.34 10.39 12.32
CA TYR A 143 -8.42 10.39 10.87
C TYR A 143 -9.88 10.32 10.42
N PRO A 144 -10.23 10.91 9.27
CA PRO A 144 -11.57 10.84 8.72
C PRO A 144 -11.85 9.47 8.11
N ALA A 145 -13.11 9.07 8.14
CA ALA A 145 -13.67 7.97 7.37
C ALA A 145 -14.80 8.52 6.52
N TYR A 146 -14.63 8.45 5.21
CA TYR A 146 -15.55 9.05 4.23
C TYR A 146 -15.78 8.12 3.03
N THR A 147 -16.62 8.53 2.12
CA THR A 147 -16.98 7.86 0.86
C THR A 147 -17.60 6.48 1.05
N MET A 148 -16.87 5.53 1.60
CA MET A 148 -17.33 4.17 1.88
C MET A 148 -16.86 3.72 3.26
N CYS A 149 -17.78 3.14 4.02
CA CYS A 149 -17.56 2.61 5.36
C CYS A 149 -18.20 1.22 5.46
N ASP A 150 -17.40 0.18 5.38
CA ASP A 150 -17.89 -1.18 5.59
C ASP A 150 -18.11 -1.43 7.09
N ILE A 151 -19.24 -2.01 7.43
CA ILE A 151 -19.59 -2.43 8.77
C ILE A 151 -19.18 -3.89 8.89
N VAL A 152 -18.08 -4.12 9.61
CA VAL A 152 -17.51 -5.45 9.74
C VAL A 152 -17.43 -5.91 11.19
N HIS A 153 -17.45 -7.22 11.39
CA HIS A 153 -17.27 -7.87 12.68
C HIS A 153 -16.00 -8.71 12.67
N ALA A 154 -15.10 -8.44 13.61
CA ALA A 154 -13.87 -9.19 13.74
C ALA A 154 -14.13 -10.57 14.36
N LYS A 155 -13.50 -11.61 13.82
CA LYS A 155 -13.48 -12.96 14.41
C LYS A 155 -12.57 -12.98 15.65
N ALA A 156 -12.74 -13.99 16.48
CA ALA A 156 -12.14 -14.08 17.82
C ALA A 156 -10.60 -13.94 17.89
N LYS A 157 -9.88 -14.15 16.79
CA LYS A 157 -8.41 -14.05 16.74
C LYS A 157 -7.91 -12.84 15.97
N THR A 158 -8.82 -12.03 15.44
CA THR A 158 -8.48 -10.85 14.65
C THR A 158 -8.15 -9.69 15.57
N GLU A 159 -7.01 -9.05 15.39
CA GLU A 159 -6.62 -7.85 16.10
C GLU A 159 -7.34 -6.64 15.52
N ILE A 160 -7.85 -5.76 16.38
CA ILE A 160 -8.52 -4.52 16.00
C ILE A 160 -7.63 -3.35 16.41
N TYR A 161 -7.16 -2.57 15.44
CA TYR A 161 -6.33 -1.39 15.66
C TYR A 161 -7.12 -0.09 15.77
N SER A 162 -8.29 -0.04 15.12
CA SER A 162 -9.14 1.14 15.09
C SER A 162 -10.60 0.76 14.96
N VAL A 163 -11.46 1.64 15.51
CA VAL A 163 -12.92 1.51 15.42
C VAL A 163 -13.55 2.83 15.03
N TYR A 164 -14.73 2.80 14.42
CA TYR A 164 -15.51 4.00 14.13
C TYR A 164 -15.93 4.72 15.39
N LYS A 165 -15.95 6.05 15.38
CA LYS A 165 -16.27 6.91 16.54
C LYS A 165 -17.68 7.46 16.52
N LYS A 166 -18.33 7.47 15.38
CA LYS A 166 -19.65 8.09 15.18
C LYS A 166 -20.61 7.10 14.53
N ASP A 167 -21.86 7.55 14.39
CA ASP A 167 -22.96 6.85 13.75
C ASP A 167 -23.43 5.58 14.49
N PHE A 168 -24.42 4.88 13.93
CA PHE A 168 -25.01 3.66 14.53
C PHE A 168 -24.02 2.49 14.59
N TYR A 169 -23.00 2.49 13.73
CA TYR A 169 -21.91 1.50 13.74
C TYR A 169 -20.67 1.93 14.54
N LYS A 170 -20.81 2.91 15.42
CA LYS A 170 -19.74 3.26 16.36
C LYS A 170 -19.24 2.03 17.12
N GLY A 171 -17.93 1.84 17.13
CA GLY A 171 -17.27 0.69 17.75
C GLY A 171 -17.02 -0.48 16.80
N CYS A 172 -17.60 -0.51 15.60
CA CYS A 172 -17.24 -1.47 14.58
C CYS A 172 -15.80 -1.22 14.09
N PRO A 173 -15.07 -2.29 13.72
CA PRO A 173 -13.66 -2.20 13.30
C PRO A 173 -13.47 -1.36 12.03
N VAL A 174 -12.40 -0.56 12.00
CA VAL A 174 -11.93 0.16 10.80
C VAL A 174 -10.64 -0.42 10.28
N VAL A 175 -9.70 -0.74 11.18
CA VAL A 175 -8.42 -1.34 10.82
C VAL A 175 -8.27 -2.64 11.59
N THR A 176 -8.15 -3.73 10.86
CA THR A 176 -7.95 -5.06 11.46
C THR A 176 -6.72 -5.76 10.89
N GLU A 177 -6.18 -6.70 11.66
CA GLU A 177 -5.16 -7.64 11.23
C GLU A 177 -5.55 -9.05 11.66
N ASN A 178 -5.47 -9.99 10.74
CA ASN A 178 -5.65 -11.40 11.02
C ASN A 178 -4.38 -12.18 10.66
N ALA A 179 -3.92 -13.04 11.57
CA ALA A 179 -2.88 -14.01 11.27
C ALA A 179 -3.49 -15.21 10.54
N TYR A 180 -2.92 -15.56 9.38
CA TYR A 180 -3.36 -16.72 8.59
C TYR A 180 -2.15 -17.51 8.08
N GLY A 181 -2.05 -18.77 8.40
CA GLY A 181 -0.85 -19.58 8.14
C GLY A 181 0.40 -18.94 8.77
N SER A 182 1.41 -18.67 7.97
CA SER A 182 2.64 -17.99 8.39
C SER A 182 2.61 -16.48 8.12
N GLY A 183 1.58 -15.97 7.47
CA GLY A 183 1.42 -14.57 7.06
C GLY A 183 0.33 -13.84 7.83
N ARG A 184 -0.10 -12.74 7.24
CA ARG A 184 -1.12 -11.86 7.83
C ARG A 184 -1.91 -11.11 6.77
N ALA A 185 -3.13 -10.75 7.10
CA ALA A 185 -3.99 -9.97 6.25
C ALA A 185 -4.57 -8.78 7.01
N TYR A 186 -4.61 -7.62 6.36
CA TYR A 186 -5.20 -6.40 6.87
C TYR A 186 -6.47 -6.06 6.09
N TYR A 187 -7.47 -5.59 6.80
CA TYR A 187 -8.68 -5.02 6.22
C TYR A 187 -8.86 -3.57 6.69
N LEU A 188 -9.02 -2.67 5.73
CA LEU A 188 -9.33 -1.26 5.95
C LEU A 188 -10.78 -1.03 5.59
N SER A 189 -11.66 -0.93 6.58
CA SER A 189 -13.11 -0.85 6.36
C SER A 189 -13.61 0.49 5.86
N ALA A 190 -12.75 1.52 5.77
CA ALA A 190 -13.14 2.85 5.30
C ALA A 190 -12.11 3.47 4.36
N GLU A 191 -12.58 4.32 3.44
CA GLU A 191 -11.71 5.29 2.78
C GLU A 191 -11.27 6.34 3.80
N SER A 192 -10.01 6.76 3.71
CA SER A 192 -9.43 7.78 4.56
C SER A 192 -8.38 8.60 3.81
N ASP A 193 -7.81 9.59 4.47
CA ASP A 193 -6.86 10.50 3.85
C ASP A 193 -5.43 9.94 3.73
N GLN A 194 -4.61 10.61 2.94
CA GLN A 194 -3.22 10.21 2.70
C GLN A 194 -2.38 10.14 3.98
N ARG A 195 -2.68 10.97 5.00
CA ARG A 195 -1.95 10.96 6.29
C ARG A 195 -2.14 9.63 7.00
N PHE A 196 -3.36 9.07 6.95
CA PHE A 196 -3.64 7.74 7.47
C PHE A 196 -2.92 6.66 6.68
N LEU A 197 -3.05 6.65 5.35
CA LEU A 197 -2.43 5.63 4.51
C LEU A 197 -0.91 5.59 4.70
N SER A 198 -0.26 6.76 4.77
CA SER A 198 1.20 6.85 5.01
C SER A 198 1.58 6.31 6.39
N ALA A 199 0.80 6.58 7.44
CA ALA A 199 1.05 6.05 8.77
C ALA A 199 0.83 4.53 8.83
N PHE A 200 -0.29 4.05 8.28
CA PHE A 200 -0.66 2.64 8.24
C PHE A 200 0.38 1.80 7.47
N TYR A 201 0.70 2.19 6.25
CA TYR A 201 1.67 1.43 5.44
C TYR A 201 3.07 1.43 6.03
N LYS A 202 3.49 2.51 6.69
CA LYS A 202 4.77 2.53 7.41
C LYS A 202 4.83 1.43 8.48
N ASP A 203 3.75 1.27 9.26
CA ASP A 203 3.67 0.22 10.29
C ASP A 203 3.64 -1.17 9.65
N VAL A 204 2.87 -1.36 8.58
CA VAL A 204 2.83 -2.61 7.82
C VAL A 204 4.21 -2.97 7.27
N PHE A 205 4.94 -2.01 6.69
CA PHE A 205 6.29 -2.24 6.15
C PHE A 205 7.29 -2.61 7.23
N ILE A 206 7.24 -1.97 8.39
CA ILE A 206 8.08 -2.32 9.54
C ILE A 206 7.76 -3.75 10.00
N LYS A 207 6.49 -4.07 10.19
CA LYS A 207 6.03 -5.39 10.67
C LYS A 207 6.31 -6.51 9.67
N ALA A 208 6.24 -6.21 8.37
CA ALA A 208 6.62 -7.13 7.30
C ALA A 208 8.16 -7.22 7.08
N GLY A 209 8.98 -6.43 7.80
CA GLY A 209 10.42 -6.37 7.65
C GLY A 209 10.88 -5.83 6.29
N LEU A 210 10.06 -4.99 5.66
CA LEU A 210 10.34 -4.33 4.38
C LEU A 210 11.05 -2.98 4.55
N LEU A 211 10.86 -2.34 5.70
CA LEU A 211 11.66 -1.21 6.16
C LEU A 211 12.64 -1.72 7.22
N LYS A 212 13.90 -1.88 6.85
CA LYS A 212 14.96 -2.19 7.80
C LYS A 212 15.56 -0.90 8.35
N GLU A 213 15.81 -0.84 9.63
CA GLU A 213 16.66 0.20 10.19
C GLU A 213 18.11 -0.02 9.75
N ALA A 214 18.67 0.97 9.01
CA ALA A 214 20.08 1.24 8.86
C ALA A 214 20.95 0.43 7.90
N SER A 215 20.79 0.67 6.59
CA SER A 215 21.98 0.75 5.72
C SER A 215 22.29 2.23 5.37
N SER A 216 23.49 2.54 4.82
CA SER A 216 23.81 3.93 4.42
C SER A 216 22.89 4.44 3.29
N ALA A 217 22.43 3.56 2.39
CA ALA A 217 21.42 3.85 1.37
C ALA A 217 20.06 4.13 2.00
N ASP A 218 19.67 3.36 3.03
CA ASP A 218 18.40 3.57 3.76
C ASP A 218 18.39 4.91 4.51
N ARG A 219 19.55 5.51 4.83
CA ARG A 219 19.60 6.85 5.42
C ARG A 219 19.21 7.95 4.45
N ILE A 220 19.56 7.82 3.17
CA ILE A 220 19.12 8.73 2.12
C ILE A 220 17.61 8.60 1.97
N LEU A 221 17.10 7.37 1.83
CA LEU A 221 15.67 7.06 1.65
C LEU A 221 14.78 7.52 2.80
N LYS A 222 15.28 7.54 4.04
CA LYS A 222 14.52 7.94 5.24
C LYS A 222 14.37 9.45 5.45
N ARG A 223 15.11 10.29 4.75
CA ARG A 223 15.18 11.75 4.99
C ARG A 223 14.90 12.58 3.75
N LEU A 224 14.28 11.98 2.76
CA LEU A 224 13.94 12.70 1.54
C LEU A 224 12.89 13.78 1.85
N PRO A 225 13.11 15.03 1.45
CA PRO A 225 12.11 16.07 1.57
C PRO A 225 10.95 15.80 0.59
N HIS A 226 9.81 16.43 0.85
CA HIS A 226 8.65 16.32 -0.03
C HIS A 226 9.02 16.61 -1.48
N GLY A 227 8.53 15.78 -2.40
CA GLY A 227 8.80 15.89 -3.84
C GLY A 227 10.17 15.38 -4.28
N VAL A 228 10.95 14.79 -3.38
CA VAL A 228 12.17 14.05 -3.73
C VAL A 228 11.95 12.57 -3.46
N THR A 229 12.34 11.72 -4.39
CA THR A 229 12.31 10.27 -4.23
C THR A 229 13.66 9.65 -4.56
N ALA A 230 13.85 8.41 -4.14
CA ALA A 230 15.02 7.65 -4.53
C ALA A 230 14.64 6.19 -4.79
N ALA A 231 15.20 5.64 -5.87
CA ALA A 231 15.04 4.26 -6.26
C ALA A 231 16.38 3.55 -6.26
N LYS A 232 16.44 2.38 -5.60
CA LYS A 232 17.63 1.55 -5.52
C LYS A 232 17.57 0.45 -6.57
N ARG A 233 18.68 0.17 -7.22
CA ARG A 233 18.85 -0.95 -8.15
C ARG A 233 20.15 -1.69 -7.79
N GLU A 234 20.06 -3.00 -7.63
CA GLU A 234 21.21 -3.85 -7.30
C GLU A 234 21.33 -5.01 -8.30
N ASP A 235 22.54 -5.51 -8.47
CA ASP A 235 22.77 -6.74 -9.19
C ASP A 235 22.30 -7.96 -8.36
N GLU A 236 22.24 -9.13 -9.00
CA GLU A 236 21.77 -10.37 -8.36
C GLU A 236 22.60 -10.77 -7.14
N THR A 237 23.83 -10.25 -7.02
CA THR A 237 24.73 -10.54 -5.90
C THR A 237 24.63 -9.51 -4.76
N GLY A 238 23.92 -8.40 -4.97
CA GLY A 238 23.86 -7.27 -4.04
C GLY A 238 25.18 -6.52 -3.85
N ARG A 239 26.21 -6.81 -4.68
CA ARG A 239 27.55 -6.22 -4.56
C ARG A 239 27.72 -4.94 -5.35
N LYS A 240 26.91 -4.75 -6.37
CA LYS A 240 26.92 -3.53 -7.19
C LYS A 240 25.53 -2.97 -7.24
N GLY A 241 25.41 -1.68 -7.04
CA GLY A 241 24.11 -1.05 -7.09
C GLY A 241 24.22 0.43 -7.38
N LEU A 242 23.08 0.99 -7.73
CA LEU A 242 22.87 2.41 -8.00
C LEU A 242 21.67 2.89 -7.19
N VAL A 243 21.74 4.14 -6.75
CA VAL A 243 20.60 4.87 -6.20
C VAL A 243 20.31 6.04 -7.12
N PHE A 244 19.12 6.03 -7.69
CA PHE A 244 18.59 7.14 -8.49
C PHE A 244 17.86 8.08 -7.53
N VAL A 245 18.41 9.27 -7.32
CA VAL A 245 17.76 10.30 -6.50
C VAL A 245 17.13 11.32 -7.45
N MET A 246 15.82 11.55 -7.32
CA MET A 246 15.05 12.36 -8.26
C MET A 246 14.34 13.49 -7.52
N ASN A 247 14.55 14.72 -7.99
CA ASN A 247 13.86 15.92 -7.50
C ASN A 247 12.70 16.26 -8.45
N PHE A 248 11.45 16.09 -8.00
CA PHE A 248 10.25 16.44 -8.74
C PHE A 248 9.72 17.85 -8.42
N ASN A 249 10.45 18.61 -7.59
CA ASN A 249 10.07 19.98 -7.31
C ASN A 249 10.54 20.92 -8.43
N ASP A 250 9.84 22.04 -8.58
CA ASP A 250 10.19 23.16 -9.44
C ASP A 250 11.26 24.09 -8.85
N ARG A 251 11.86 23.67 -7.73
CA ARG A 251 12.90 24.40 -6.98
C ARG A 251 14.10 23.52 -6.68
N GLN A 252 15.23 24.17 -6.44
CA GLN A 252 16.42 23.49 -5.93
C GLN A 252 16.15 22.86 -4.56
N VAL A 253 16.66 21.65 -4.36
CA VAL A 253 16.58 20.92 -3.10
C VAL A 253 17.97 20.55 -2.63
N ARG A 254 18.19 20.69 -1.32
CA ARG A 254 19.44 20.30 -0.65
C ARG A 254 19.16 19.11 0.26
N LEU A 255 19.88 18.02 0.01
CA LEU A 255 19.86 16.82 0.84
C LEU A 255 21.11 16.82 1.73
N GLU A 256 20.90 16.66 3.03
CA GLU A 256 21.97 16.60 4.03
C GLU A 256 22.00 15.24 4.73
N GLY A 257 23.16 14.86 5.25
CA GLY A 257 23.31 13.60 5.97
C GLY A 257 23.40 12.36 5.09
N ILE A 258 23.70 12.54 3.78
CA ILE A 258 23.79 11.43 2.81
C ILE A 258 25.09 10.62 2.96
N GLY A 259 26.05 11.11 3.77
CA GLY A 259 27.39 10.52 3.85
C GLY A 259 28.21 10.76 2.58
N LYS A 260 29.33 10.03 2.45
CA LYS A 260 30.15 10.09 1.23
C LYS A 260 29.52 9.27 0.10
N GLN A 261 29.18 9.94 -0.98
CA GLN A 261 28.58 9.34 -2.19
C GLN A 261 29.41 9.68 -3.43
N ILE A 262 29.28 8.86 -4.46
CA ILE A 262 29.96 9.08 -5.75
C ILE A 262 28.89 9.08 -6.83
N ASP A 263 28.85 10.13 -7.62
CA ASP A 263 28.04 10.19 -8.82
C ASP A 263 28.49 9.14 -9.83
N ALA A 264 27.55 8.39 -10.37
CA ALA A 264 27.85 7.28 -11.26
C ALA A 264 28.26 7.73 -12.68
N GLU A 265 27.80 8.91 -13.10
CA GLU A 265 28.03 9.46 -14.42
C GLU A 265 29.28 10.37 -14.44
N SER A 266 29.33 11.37 -13.56
CA SER A 266 30.42 12.35 -13.52
C SER A 266 31.65 11.89 -12.73
N GLY A 267 31.47 10.97 -11.78
CA GLY A 267 32.48 10.59 -10.81
C GLY A 267 32.69 11.60 -9.69
N GLU A 268 31.88 12.65 -9.63
CA GLU A 268 31.92 13.66 -8.56
C GLU A 268 31.68 13.00 -7.19
N VAL A 269 32.34 13.54 -6.17
CA VAL A 269 32.27 13.04 -4.81
C VAL A 269 31.47 14.03 -3.95
N TYR A 270 30.36 13.58 -3.40
CA TYR A 270 29.56 14.33 -2.43
C TYR A 270 29.94 13.91 -1.01
N GLU A 271 30.35 14.85 -0.18
CA GLU A 271 30.88 14.56 1.18
C GLU A 271 29.81 14.61 2.29
N ASN A 272 28.60 14.70 2.07
CA ASN A 272 27.48 14.68 3.01
C ASN A 272 26.27 15.50 2.55
N VAL A 273 26.45 16.29 1.49
CA VAL A 273 25.43 17.16 0.94
C VAL A 273 25.31 16.90 -0.56
N LEU A 274 24.08 16.82 -1.04
CA LEU A 274 23.74 16.78 -2.46
C LEU A 274 22.77 17.93 -2.77
N GLU A 275 23.18 18.81 -3.66
CA GLU A 275 22.30 19.86 -4.20
C GLU A 275 21.74 19.41 -5.53
N MET A 276 20.43 19.46 -5.65
CA MET A 276 19.70 19.01 -6.84
C MET A 276 18.94 20.17 -7.46
N ALA A 277 19.16 20.39 -8.75
CA ALA A 277 18.39 21.33 -9.52
C ALA A 277 16.89 20.96 -9.60
N PRO A 278 15.98 21.88 -9.95
CA PRO A 278 14.60 21.54 -10.26
C PRO A 278 14.52 20.42 -11.31
N PHE A 279 13.59 19.48 -11.13
CA PHE A 279 13.30 18.38 -12.06
C PHE A 279 14.56 17.62 -12.52
N SER A 280 15.49 17.34 -11.59
CA SER A 280 16.75 16.67 -11.87
C SER A 280 16.84 15.28 -11.27
N CYS A 281 17.75 14.48 -11.82
CA CYS A 281 18.12 13.16 -11.29
C CYS A 281 19.63 13.11 -11.08
N THR A 282 20.05 12.51 -9.97
CA THR A 282 21.46 12.19 -9.68
C THR A 282 21.56 10.70 -9.42
N ILE A 283 22.52 10.03 -10.05
CA ILE A 283 22.72 8.59 -9.92
C ILE A 283 23.95 8.34 -9.05
N LEU A 284 23.74 7.76 -7.87
CA LEU A 284 24.79 7.49 -6.89
C LEU A 284 25.19 6.03 -6.91
N LYS A 285 26.50 5.75 -6.79
CA LYS A 285 27.03 4.39 -6.65
C LYS A 285 26.78 3.88 -5.23
N LEU A 286 26.19 2.70 -5.10
CA LEU A 286 26.20 1.96 -3.84
C LEU A 286 27.59 1.34 -3.62
N LYS A 287 28.09 1.47 -2.41
CA LYS A 287 29.33 0.84 -1.94
C LYS A 287 29.02 -0.51 -1.31
#